data_41340cb0d18ea8b4591993c4397591ba
#
_entry.id   41340cb0d18ea8b4591993c4397591ba
#
_cell.length_a   1.000
_cell.length_b   1.000
_cell.length_c   1.000
_cell.angle_alpha   90.00
_cell.angle_beta   90.00
_cell.angle_gamma   90.00
#
_symmetry.space_group_name_H-M   'P 1'
#
loop_
_entity.id
_entity.type
_entity.pdbx_description
1 polymer ?
#
loop_
_entity_poly.entity_id
_entity_poly.type
_entity_poly.pdbx_seq_one_letter_code
_entity_poly.pdbx_strand_id
1 'polypeptide(L)'
;MESVSHPHSIRALLSRLGQKLAEARVVNGWSQAELARRVGASRRTIVNIEAGFPGAAIGTILHIAWLLDVRIDDVPGRSPVEGRVRRRVSSRKAAAKPPVDLDF
;
A
#
# COMPACT_ATOMS: atom_id res chain seq x y z
N MET A 1 22.90 11.26 -6.02
CA MET A 1 22.17 11.30 -6.16
C MET A 1 21.44 11.79 -5.57
N GLU A 2 20.98 12.08 -5.62
CA GLU A 2 20.29 12.53 -5.06
C GLU A 2 19.27 11.98 -4.85
N SER A 3 19.02 11.93 -3.99
CA SER A 3 17.93 11.26 -3.65
C SER A 3 16.71 11.90 -4.12
N VAL A 4 15.71 11.15 -4.38
CA VAL A 4 14.50 11.71 -4.84
C VAL A 4 13.75 12.30 -3.68
N SER A 5 13.28 13.49 -3.86
CA SER A 5 12.55 14.15 -2.82
C SER A 5 11.10 14.13 -3.18
N HIS A 6 10.28 13.58 -2.34
CA HIS A 6 8.85 13.50 -2.60
C HIS A 6 8.11 14.70 -2.02
N PRO A 7 7.05 15.14 -2.68
CA PRO A 7 6.24 16.23 -2.14
C PRO A 7 5.72 15.89 -0.75
N HIS A 8 5.52 16.92 0.05
CA HIS A 8 5.02 16.74 1.39
C HIS A 8 3.71 15.96 1.41
N SER A 9 2.84 16.20 0.44
CA SER A 9 1.57 15.51 0.40
C SER A 9 1.74 14.02 0.19
N ILE A 10 2.73 13.60 -0.59
CA ILE A 10 2.97 12.20 -0.82
C ILE A 10 3.54 11.57 0.45
N ARG A 11 4.41 12.29 1.14
CA ARG A 11 4.96 11.76 2.36
C ARG A 11 3.89 11.61 3.42
N ALA A 12 2.96 12.56 3.46
CA ALA A 12 1.86 12.48 4.40
C ALA A 12 0.96 11.29 4.09
N LEU A 13 0.74 10.99 2.81
CA LEU A 13 -0.08 9.85 2.44
C LEU A 13 0.60 8.55 2.85
N LEU A 14 1.91 8.46 2.67
CA LEU A 14 2.64 7.27 3.06
C LEU A 14 2.59 7.07 4.56
N SER A 15 2.68 8.15 5.32
CA SER A 15 2.60 8.05 6.77
C SER A 15 1.21 7.58 7.20
N ARG A 16 0.18 8.08 6.55
CA ARG A 16 -1.16 7.69 6.89
C ARG A 16 -1.41 6.23 6.54
N LEU A 17 -0.92 5.79 5.40
CA LEU A 17 -1.07 4.42 5.00
C LEU A 17 -0.34 3.52 5.99
N GLY A 18 0.90 3.87 6.33
CA GLY A 18 1.67 3.10 7.26
C GLY A 18 0.98 2.98 8.61
N GLN A 19 0.36 4.07 9.04
CA GLN A 19 -0.35 4.08 10.29
C GLN A 19 -1.58 3.18 10.25
N LYS A 20 -2.30 3.18 9.13
CA LYS A 20 -3.46 2.31 8.99
C LYS A 20 -3.03 0.86 9.05
N LEU A 21 -1.92 0.51 8.43
CA LEU A 21 -1.44 -0.85 8.45
C LEU A 21 -1.01 -1.25 9.87
N ALA A 22 -0.36 -0.33 10.58
CA ALA A 22 0.08 -0.60 11.94
C ALA A 22 -1.13 -0.82 12.86
N GLU A 23 -2.16 -0.01 12.69
CA GLU A 23 -3.34 -0.14 13.51
C GLU A 23 -4.04 -1.47 13.26
N ALA A 24 -4.14 -1.88 12.00
CA ALA A 24 -4.76 -3.13 11.67
C ALA A 24 -3.96 -4.30 12.24
N ARG A 25 -2.64 -4.18 12.21
CA ARG A 25 -1.79 -5.20 12.75
C ARG A 25 -2.04 -5.36 14.25
N VAL A 26 -2.11 -4.23 14.95
CA VAL A 26 -2.32 -4.25 16.40
C VAL A 26 -3.70 -4.83 16.74
N VAL A 27 -4.70 -4.50 15.94
CA VAL A 27 -6.03 -5.03 16.14
C VAL A 27 -6.01 -6.55 16.00
N ASN A 28 -5.16 -7.07 15.13
CA ASN A 28 -5.04 -8.50 14.97
C ASN A 28 -4.19 -9.14 16.06
N GLY A 29 -3.61 -8.34 16.93
CA GLY A 29 -2.80 -8.87 18.03
C GLY A 29 -1.40 -9.28 17.61
N TRP A 30 -0.91 -8.81 16.48
CA TRP A 30 0.39 -9.22 15.98
C TRP A 30 1.47 -8.17 16.24
N SER A 31 2.68 -8.65 16.54
CA SER A 31 3.81 -7.77 16.67
C SER A 31 4.34 -7.49 15.26
N GLN A 32 5.24 -6.53 15.16
CA GLN A 32 5.88 -6.25 13.88
C GLN A 32 6.64 -7.49 13.40
N ALA A 33 7.27 -8.20 14.33
CA ALA A 33 8.01 -9.40 13.96
C ALA A 33 7.07 -10.49 13.44
N GLU A 34 5.90 -10.61 14.02
CA GLU A 34 4.95 -11.60 13.58
C GLU A 34 4.42 -11.24 12.17
N LEU A 35 4.12 -9.99 11.93
CA LEU A 35 3.67 -9.59 10.61
C LEU A 35 4.77 -9.85 9.59
N ALA A 36 6.01 -9.52 9.93
CA ALA A 36 7.13 -9.75 9.04
C ALA A 36 7.22 -11.22 8.65
N ARG A 37 7.10 -12.08 9.63
CA ARG A 37 7.15 -13.50 9.37
C ARG A 37 6.03 -13.94 8.44
N ARG A 38 4.85 -13.43 8.64
CA ARG A 38 3.71 -13.82 7.82
C ARG A 38 3.79 -13.39 6.37
N VAL A 39 4.43 -12.26 6.11
CA VAL A 39 4.54 -11.79 4.74
C VAL A 39 5.92 -12.07 4.13
N GLY A 40 6.78 -12.75 4.87
CA GLY A 40 8.08 -13.09 4.35
C GLY A 40 9.03 -11.92 4.20
N ALA A 41 8.95 -10.95 5.09
CA ALA A 41 9.81 -9.78 5.05
C ALA A 41 10.59 -9.67 6.34
N SER A 42 11.55 -8.77 6.40
CA SER A 42 12.28 -8.55 7.62
C SER A 42 11.48 -7.61 8.52
N ARG A 43 11.75 -7.64 9.80
CA ARG A 43 11.09 -6.77 10.72
C ARG A 43 11.39 -5.32 10.39
N ARG A 44 12.62 -5.05 9.94
CA ARG A 44 13.00 -3.71 9.55
C ARG A 44 12.12 -3.20 8.40
N THR A 45 11.78 -4.07 7.47
CA THR A 45 10.92 -3.71 6.35
C THR A 45 9.56 -3.27 6.89
N ILE A 46 9.01 -4.01 7.87
CA ILE A 46 7.73 -3.66 8.43
C ILE A 46 7.82 -2.32 9.17
N VAL A 47 8.89 -2.11 9.93
CA VAL A 47 9.08 -0.86 10.64
C VAL A 47 9.09 0.30 9.65
N ASN A 48 9.80 0.15 8.55
CA ASN A 48 9.89 1.22 7.55
C ASN A 48 8.55 1.48 6.89
N ILE A 49 7.80 0.44 6.57
CA ILE A 49 6.50 0.60 5.95
C ILE A 49 5.55 1.32 6.89
N GLU A 50 5.52 0.92 8.15
CA GLU A 50 4.62 1.53 9.11
C GLU A 50 5.01 2.97 9.40
N ALA A 51 6.28 3.30 9.21
CA ALA A 51 6.74 4.67 9.40
C ALA A 51 6.52 5.54 8.17
N GLY A 52 6.09 4.95 7.06
CA GLY A 52 5.81 5.72 5.86
C GLY A 52 7.01 6.02 5.00
N PHE A 53 8.06 5.20 5.06
CA PHE A 53 9.24 5.44 4.26
C PHE A 53 8.92 5.26 2.78
N PRO A 54 9.29 6.22 1.96
CA PRO A 54 8.94 6.17 0.54
C PRO A 54 9.62 5.06 -0.25
N GLY A 55 10.69 4.52 0.26
CA GLY A 55 11.41 3.47 -0.45
C GLY A 55 10.92 2.08 -0.22
N ALA A 56 9.81 1.91 0.47
CA ALA A 56 9.32 0.58 0.77
C ALA A 56 8.77 -0.10 -0.48
N ALA A 57 8.93 -1.41 -0.55
CA ALA A 57 8.49 -2.17 -1.72
C ALA A 57 6.98 -2.24 -1.78
N ILE A 58 6.42 -1.87 -2.91
CA ILE A 58 4.98 -1.83 -3.07
C ILE A 58 4.37 -3.23 -2.96
N GLY A 59 5.07 -4.26 -3.42
CA GLY A 59 4.54 -5.61 -3.32
C GLY A 59 4.34 -6.05 -1.89
N THR A 60 5.27 -5.69 -1.03
CA THR A 60 5.15 -6.05 0.37
C THR A 60 4.02 -5.25 1.02
N ILE A 61 3.88 -3.99 0.66
CA ILE A 61 2.81 -3.16 1.19
C ILE A 61 1.46 -3.75 0.80
N LEU A 62 1.31 -4.16 -0.45
CA LEU A 62 0.05 -4.74 -0.90
C LEU A 62 -0.23 -6.07 -0.23
N HIS A 63 0.81 -6.86 0.03
CA HIS A 63 0.65 -8.14 0.68
C HIS A 63 0.16 -7.93 2.12
N ILE A 64 0.73 -6.94 2.81
CA ILE A 64 0.32 -6.63 4.17
C ILE A 64 -1.14 -6.16 4.18
N ALA A 65 -1.49 -5.28 3.25
CA ALA A 65 -2.83 -4.75 3.19
C ALA A 65 -3.84 -5.87 2.93
N TRP A 66 -3.48 -6.78 2.04
CA TRP A 66 -4.34 -7.89 1.73
C TRP A 66 -4.51 -8.80 2.95
N LEU A 67 -3.41 -9.10 3.63
CA LEU A 67 -3.44 -9.98 4.79
C LEU A 67 -4.27 -9.37 5.93
N LEU A 68 -4.15 -8.07 6.13
CA LEU A 68 -4.85 -7.39 7.20
C LEU A 68 -6.21 -6.83 6.79
N ASP A 69 -6.57 -7.05 5.54
CA ASP A 69 -7.84 -6.58 5.00
C ASP A 69 -7.98 -5.07 5.10
N VAL A 70 -6.92 -4.36 4.74
CA VAL A 70 -6.91 -2.92 4.74
C VAL A 70 -7.09 -2.44 3.31
N ARG A 71 -7.99 -1.50 3.11
CA ARG A 71 -8.24 -0.98 1.78
C ARG A 71 -7.31 0.16 1.47
N ILE A 72 -6.52 -0.01 0.44
CA ILE A 72 -5.56 1.00 0.04
C ILE A 72 -6.27 2.23 -0.50
N ASP A 73 -7.38 2.04 -1.15
CA ASP A 73 -8.11 3.14 -1.74
C ASP A 73 -8.82 4.03 -0.72
N ASP A 74 -8.72 3.69 0.56
CA ASP A 74 -9.27 4.54 1.58
C ASP A 74 -8.30 5.64 1.93
N VAL A 75 -7.10 5.61 1.38
CA VAL A 75 -6.13 6.63 1.67
C VAL A 75 -6.51 7.89 0.93
N PRO A 76 -6.58 9.04 1.60
CA PRO A 76 -7.01 10.27 0.96
C PRO A 76 -6.13 10.65 -0.21
N GLY A 77 -6.71 11.15 -1.25
CA GLY A 77 -5.98 11.55 -2.42
C GLY A 77 -6.63 12.74 -3.07
N ARG A 78 -6.21 13.03 -4.28
CA ARG A 78 -6.72 14.17 -5.00
C ARG A 78 -7.99 13.79 -5.67
N SER A 79 -9.07 14.10 -5.07
CA SER A 79 -10.31 13.74 -5.61
C SER A 79 -10.79 14.37 -6.86
N PRO A 80 -10.50 15.56 -7.15
CA PRO A 80 -11.06 16.19 -8.31
C PRO A 80 -10.81 15.49 -9.63
N VAL A 81 -9.72 14.84 -9.75
CA VAL A 81 -9.38 14.22 -10.99
C VAL A 81 -9.90 12.83 -11.09
N GLU A 82 -10.07 12.20 -10.00
CA GLU A 82 -10.57 10.92 -9.93
C GLU A 82 -11.75 10.54 -10.70
N GLY A 83 -12.75 11.30 -10.69
CA GLY A 83 -13.95 10.95 -11.39
C GLY A 83 -13.76 10.73 -12.86
N ARG A 84 -13.11 11.62 -13.52
CA ARG A 84 -12.89 11.50 -14.91
C ARG A 84 -12.03 10.33 -15.25
N VAL A 85 -10.99 10.16 -14.52
CA VAL A 85 -10.08 9.09 -14.79
C VAL A 85 -10.76 7.77 -14.56
N ARG A 86 -11.51 7.67 -13.55
CA ARG A 86 -12.20 6.51 -13.20
C ARG A 86 -13.17 6.06 -14.25
N ARG A 87 -13.90 6.94 -14.82
CA ARG A 87 -14.83 6.62 -15.82
C ARG A 87 -14.16 6.01 -17.00
N ARG A 88 -13.11 6.58 -17.44
CA ARG A 88 -12.41 6.11 -18.56
C ARG A 88 -11.81 4.76 -18.31
N VAL A 89 -11.22 4.60 -17.21
CA VAL A 89 -10.59 3.37 -16.89
C VAL A 89 -11.57 2.25 -16.73
N SER A 90 -12.70 2.50 -16.15
CA SER A 90 -13.62 1.45 -16.00
C SER A 90 -14.10 0.89 -17.28
N SER A 91 -14.26 1.69 -18.28
CA SER A 91 -14.73 1.17 -19.51
C SER A 91 -13.69 0.26 -20.07
N ARG A 92 -12.44 0.59 -19.95
CA ARG A 92 -11.44 -0.16 -20.50
C ARG A 92 -11.26 -1.39 -19.74
N LYS A 93 -11.33 -1.35 -18.51
CA LYS A 93 -11.17 -2.41 -17.72
C LYS A 93 -12.06 -3.49 -18.00
N ALA A 94 -13.20 -3.22 -18.26
CA ALA A 94 -14.11 -4.23 -18.55
C ALA A 94 -13.58 -5.13 -19.59
N ALA A 95 -12.91 -4.63 -20.47
CA ALA A 95 -12.43 -5.42 -21.52
C ALA A 95 -11.21 -6.15 -21.19
N ALA A 96 -10.49 -5.59 -20.40
CA ALA A 96 -9.25 -6.14 -20.17
C ALA A 96 -9.13 -7.13 -19.21
N LYS A 97 -9.36 -7.80 -18.90
CA LYS A 97 -9.21 -8.65 -17.98
C LYS A 97 -8.27 -9.58 -18.04
N PRO A 98 -7.55 -9.84 -17.85
CA PRO A 98 -6.62 -10.67 -18.07
C PRO A 98 -6.22 -11.53 -17.23
N PRO A 99 -6.09 -12.02 -17.08
CA PRO A 99 -5.85 -12.82 -16.33
C PRO A 99 -4.60 -13.23 -16.19
N VAL A 100 -4.07 -13.26 -16.19
CA VAL A 100 -2.99 -13.61 -16.12
C VAL A 100 -2.43 -14.23 -15.33
N ASP A 101 -2.35 -14.48 -14.99
CA ASP A 101 -1.86 -15.12 -14.31
C ASP A 101 -0.85 -15.53 -14.29
N LEU A 102 -0.48 -15.58 -14.25
CA LEU A 102 0.43 -15.94 -14.25
C LEU A 102 1.10 -16.48 -13.61
N ASP A 103 1.19 -16.73 -13.40
CA ASP A 103 1.69 -17.35 -12.88
C ASP A 103 2.61 -17.60 -12.93
N PHE A 104 2.90 -17.49 -12.93
CA PHE A 104 3.75 -17.92 -12.99
C PHE A 104 4.19 -18.13 -12.40
#